data_01cc4c1822bf5f963cba92f1ae58a46f
#
_entry.id   01cc4c1822bf5f963cba92f1ae58a46f
#
_cell.length_a   1.000
_cell.length_b   1.000
_cell.length_c   1.000
_cell.angle_alpha   90.00
_cell.angle_beta   90.00
_cell.angle_gamma   90.00
#
_symmetry.space_group_name_H-M   'P 1'
#
loop_
_entity.id
_entity.type
_entity.pdbx_description
1 polymer ?
#
loop_
_entity_poly.entity_id
_entity_poly.type
_entity_poly.pdbx_seq_one_letter_code
_entity_poly.pdbx_strand_id
1 'polypeptide(L)'
;MSKSFPGSFFIATPIFYVNDVPHIGHAYTEVAADVLSRWARNSGEDTWFLTGTDEHGQKIMRTALANGVNPKDWADRLVEEAWKPLLRTLDLANDDFIRTTDERHERAVKLFLNLLLDRGFIYKGEYEGFYCVGCEEYKTPADLARGVDEFDSQQVC
;
A
#
# COMPACT_ATOMS: atom_id res chain seq x y z
N MET A 1 27.44 -32.54 11.87
CA MET A 1 26.14 -31.81 11.77
C MET A 1 26.44 -30.33 11.76
N SER A 2 26.37 -29.70 10.60
CA SER A 2 26.51 -28.24 10.48
C SER A 2 25.33 -27.62 11.22
N LYS A 3 25.56 -26.83 12.25
CA LYS A 3 24.56 -25.95 12.84
C LYS A 3 24.31 -24.85 11.82
N SER A 4 23.33 -25.04 10.93
CA SER A 4 22.79 -23.89 10.20
C SER A 4 22.15 -22.97 11.24
N PHE A 5 22.63 -21.75 11.35
CA PHE A 5 21.90 -20.70 12.07
C PHE A 5 20.52 -20.58 11.39
N PRO A 6 19.44 -20.46 12.16
CA PRO A 6 18.15 -20.19 11.56
C PRO A 6 18.28 -18.96 10.66
N GLY A 7 17.84 -19.06 9.42
CA GLY A 7 17.77 -17.92 8.51
C GLY A 7 16.75 -16.90 9.02
N SER A 8 16.82 -15.69 8.51
CA SER A 8 15.75 -14.70 8.67
C SER A 8 14.86 -14.70 7.43
N PHE A 9 13.55 -14.63 7.63
CA PHE A 9 12.56 -14.56 6.57
C PHE A 9 11.68 -13.34 6.77
N PHE A 10 11.69 -12.44 5.78
CA PHE A 10 10.82 -11.27 5.77
C PHE A 10 9.81 -11.41 4.64
N ILE A 11 8.54 -11.20 4.96
CA ILE A 11 7.47 -11.14 3.99
C ILE A 11 6.60 -9.91 4.24
N ALA A 12 6.21 -9.25 3.17
CA ALA A 12 5.25 -8.15 3.22
C ALA A 12 4.19 -8.33 2.14
N THR A 13 2.95 -7.97 2.46
CA THR A 13 1.95 -7.72 1.41
C THR A 13 2.20 -6.37 0.75
N PRO A 14 1.60 -6.10 -0.42
CA PRO A 14 1.35 -4.72 -0.81
C PRO A 14 0.60 -3.98 0.31
N ILE A 15 0.87 -2.70 0.49
CA ILE A 15 0.02 -1.85 1.33
C ILE A 15 -1.23 -1.47 0.53
N PHE A 16 -2.39 -1.52 1.16
CA PHE A 16 -3.67 -1.41 0.45
C PHE A 16 -4.29 -0.02 0.59
N TYR A 17 -4.86 0.51 -0.48
CA TYR A 17 -5.58 1.77 -0.44
C TYR A 17 -6.86 1.69 0.41
N VAL A 18 -7.05 2.68 1.26
CA VAL A 18 -8.24 2.82 2.12
C VAL A 18 -9.33 3.71 1.46
N ASN A 19 -9.51 3.54 0.16
CA ASN A 19 -10.59 4.22 -0.56
C ASN A 19 -11.94 3.51 -0.41
N ASP A 20 -11.95 2.21 -0.08
CA ASP A 20 -13.13 1.39 0.17
C ASP A 20 -12.82 0.26 1.16
N VAL A 21 -13.85 -0.52 1.53
CA VAL A 21 -13.70 -1.73 2.34
C VAL A 21 -12.90 -2.81 1.60
N PRO A 22 -12.20 -3.69 2.34
CA PRO A 22 -11.46 -4.78 1.71
C PRO A 22 -12.39 -5.77 1.00
N HIS A 23 -11.91 -6.36 -0.08
CA HIS A 23 -12.59 -7.41 -0.86
C HIS A 23 -11.78 -8.70 -0.88
N ILE A 24 -12.33 -9.74 -1.53
CA ILE A 24 -11.73 -11.08 -1.57
C ILE A 24 -10.29 -11.10 -2.13
N GLY A 25 -9.94 -10.19 -3.04
CA GLY A 25 -8.58 -10.08 -3.57
C GLY A 25 -7.56 -9.67 -2.51
N HIS A 26 -7.94 -8.76 -1.61
CA HIS A 26 -7.12 -8.40 -0.45
C HIS A 26 -6.95 -9.59 0.51
N ALA A 27 -8.06 -10.26 0.84
CA ALA A 27 -8.03 -11.46 1.69
C ALA A 27 -7.14 -12.57 1.09
N TYR A 28 -7.18 -12.77 -0.22
CA TYR A 28 -6.32 -13.73 -0.90
C TYR A 28 -4.83 -13.42 -0.71
N THR A 29 -4.43 -12.15 -0.90
CA THR A 29 -3.04 -11.72 -0.74
C THR A 29 -2.56 -11.87 0.70
N GLU A 30 -3.40 -11.48 1.66
CA GLU A 30 -3.12 -11.61 3.10
C GLU A 30 -2.93 -13.08 3.51
N VAL A 31 -3.85 -13.96 3.12
CA VAL A 31 -3.76 -15.39 3.43
C VAL A 31 -2.53 -16.04 2.78
N ALA A 32 -2.18 -15.65 1.54
CA ALA A 32 -0.99 -16.19 0.88
C ALA A 32 0.30 -15.81 1.65
N ALA A 33 0.42 -14.57 2.10
CA ALA A 33 1.55 -14.13 2.91
C ALA A 33 1.57 -14.81 4.29
N ASP A 34 0.41 -14.97 4.93
CA ASP A 34 0.29 -15.65 6.22
C ASP A 34 0.72 -17.12 6.15
N VAL A 35 0.29 -17.84 5.11
CA VAL A 35 0.71 -19.23 4.89
C VAL A 35 2.23 -19.35 4.78
N LEU A 36 2.86 -18.46 4.01
CA LEU A 36 4.32 -18.46 3.85
C LEU A 36 5.04 -18.09 5.15
N SER A 37 4.52 -17.13 5.91
CA SER A 37 5.10 -16.74 7.19
C SER A 37 5.01 -17.87 8.22
N ARG A 38 3.86 -18.56 8.32
CA ARG A 38 3.68 -19.72 9.20
C ARG A 38 4.58 -20.88 8.79
N TRP A 39 4.72 -21.12 7.50
CA TRP A 39 5.63 -22.14 7.00
C TRP A 39 7.08 -21.85 7.37
N ALA A 40 7.55 -20.62 7.19
CA ALA A 40 8.91 -20.21 7.55
C ALA A 40 9.17 -20.38 9.07
N ARG A 41 8.22 -19.92 9.91
CA ARG A 41 8.29 -20.11 11.37
C ARG A 41 8.37 -21.59 11.76
N ASN A 42 7.53 -22.44 11.14
CA ASN A 42 7.55 -23.87 11.39
C ASN A 42 8.86 -24.54 10.93
N SER A 43 9.54 -23.94 9.95
CA SER A 43 10.87 -24.38 9.50
C SER A 43 12.01 -23.88 10.41
N GLY A 44 11.69 -23.10 11.45
CA GLY A 44 12.66 -22.58 12.43
C GLY A 44 13.33 -21.29 12.00
N GLU A 45 12.78 -20.56 11.03
CA GLU A 45 13.29 -19.25 10.60
C GLU A 45 12.79 -18.12 11.50
N ASP A 46 13.64 -17.13 11.76
CA ASP A 46 13.27 -15.88 12.40
C ASP A 46 12.46 -15.06 11.40
N THR A 47 11.14 -15.04 11.59
CA THR A 47 10.19 -14.55 10.58
C THR A 47 9.52 -13.27 11.01
N TRP A 48 9.47 -12.30 10.08
CA TRP A 48 8.71 -11.07 10.24
C TRP A 48 7.71 -10.92 9.09
N PHE A 49 6.42 -10.81 9.42
CA PHE A 49 5.34 -10.58 8.46
C PHE A 49 4.74 -9.19 8.64
N LEU A 50 4.86 -8.36 7.62
CA LEU A 50 4.34 -7.00 7.57
C LEU A 50 3.17 -6.91 6.59
N THR A 51 2.09 -6.28 7.03
CA THR A 51 1.01 -5.78 6.17
C THR A 51 0.66 -4.35 6.53
N GLY A 52 -0.25 -3.71 5.81
CA GLY A 52 -0.62 -2.33 6.12
C GLY A 52 -1.48 -1.65 5.09
N THR A 53 -1.65 -0.34 5.28
CA THR A 53 -2.49 0.51 4.44
C THR A 53 -1.73 1.68 3.85
N ASP A 54 -2.03 1.99 2.57
CA ASP A 54 -1.63 3.21 1.90
C ASP A 54 -2.75 4.24 2.01
N GLU A 55 -2.46 5.34 2.72
CA GLU A 55 -3.47 6.29 3.16
C GLU A 55 -3.33 7.68 2.51
N HIS A 56 -2.42 7.80 1.55
CA HIS A 56 -2.22 9.02 0.79
C HIS A 56 -2.80 8.90 -0.63
N GLY A 57 -2.92 10.05 -1.30
CA GLY A 57 -3.34 10.10 -2.69
C GLY A 57 -4.69 10.76 -2.94
N GLN A 58 -4.90 11.13 -4.19
CA GLN A 58 -6.10 11.90 -4.59
C GLN A 58 -7.38 11.06 -4.52
N LYS A 59 -7.30 9.74 -4.69
CA LYS A 59 -8.45 8.85 -4.61
C LYS A 59 -9.07 8.88 -3.22
N ILE A 60 -8.25 8.70 -2.19
CA ILE A 60 -8.69 8.72 -0.78
C ILE A 60 -9.26 10.09 -0.43
N MET A 61 -8.56 11.16 -0.84
CA MET A 61 -9.03 12.53 -0.61
C MET A 61 -10.41 12.75 -1.25
N ARG A 62 -10.62 12.37 -2.52
CA ARG A 62 -11.91 12.53 -3.21
C ARG A 62 -13.02 11.72 -2.55
N THR A 63 -12.75 10.48 -2.18
CA THR A 63 -13.72 9.61 -1.51
C THR A 63 -14.10 10.17 -0.13
N ALA A 64 -13.15 10.63 0.66
CA ALA A 64 -13.40 11.24 1.95
C ALA A 64 -14.27 12.50 1.83
N LEU A 65 -13.93 13.40 0.92
CA LEU A 65 -14.70 14.63 0.67
C LEU A 65 -16.12 14.33 0.17
N ALA A 66 -16.29 13.33 -0.71
CA ALA A 66 -17.61 12.89 -1.16
C ALA A 66 -18.48 12.34 -0.03
N ASN A 67 -17.87 11.83 1.04
CA ASN A 67 -18.54 11.37 2.26
C ASN A 67 -18.60 12.44 3.37
N GLY A 68 -18.19 13.68 3.08
CA GLY A 68 -18.29 14.81 4.03
C GLY A 68 -17.33 14.74 5.21
N VAL A 69 -16.23 13.98 5.11
CA VAL A 69 -15.22 13.83 6.17
C VAL A 69 -13.82 14.21 5.65
N ASN A 70 -12.89 14.47 6.55
CA ASN A 70 -11.51 14.67 6.14
C ASN A 70 -10.82 13.34 5.81
N PRO A 71 -9.74 13.34 4.98
CA PRO A 71 -9.07 12.11 4.57
C PRO A 71 -8.51 11.26 5.71
N LYS A 72 -8.01 11.89 6.77
CA LYS A 72 -7.46 11.15 7.91
C LYS A 72 -8.55 10.41 8.68
N ASP A 73 -9.68 11.07 8.96
CA ASP A 73 -10.80 10.46 9.69
C ASP A 73 -11.45 9.34 8.85
N TRP A 74 -11.47 9.50 7.51
CA TRP A 74 -11.88 8.45 6.59
C TRP A 74 -10.99 7.22 6.71
N ALA A 75 -9.67 7.41 6.60
CA ALA A 75 -8.69 6.33 6.70
C ALA A 75 -8.74 5.65 8.08
N ASP A 76 -8.78 6.43 9.16
CA ASP A 76 -8.87 5.91 10.54
C ASP A 76 -10.09 5.02 10.71
N ARG A 77 -11.26 5.48 10.22
CA ARG A 77 -12.49 4.72 10.29
C ARG A 77 -12.40 3.40 9.51
N LEU A 78 -11.95 3.41 8.26
CA LEU A 78 -11.84 2.20 7.46
C LEU A 78 -10.84 1.21 8.03
N VAL A 79 -9.72 1.67 8.56
CA VAL A 79 -8.73 0.80 9.20
C VAL A 79 -9.35 0.11 10.42
N GLU A 80 -10.05 0.83 11.29
CA GLU A 80 -10.61 0.27 12.51
C GLU A 80 -11.86 -0.59 12.26
N GLU A 81 -12.73 -0.19 11.32
CA GLU A 81 -14.02 -0.84 11.10
C GLU A 81 -14.00 -1.94 10.06
N ALA A 82 -13.01 -1.97 9.16
CA ALA A 82 -12.95 -2.94 8.07
C ALA A 82 -11.62 -3.70 7.99
N TRP A 83 -10.47 -3.02 7.93
CA TRP A 83 -9.19 -3.66 7.72
C TRP A 83 -8.73 -4.51 8.91
N LYS A 84 -8.66 -3.94 10.10
CA LYS A 84 -8.30 -4.71 11.31
C LYS A 84 -9.28 -5.86 11.63
N PRO A 85 -10.62 -5.70 11.46
CA PRO A 85 -11.54 -6.83 11.53
C PRO A 85 -11.27 -7.94 10.52
N LEU A 86 -10.90 -7.61 9.27
CA LEU A 86 -10.52 -8.63 8.28
C LEU A 86 -9.33 -9.46 8.75
N LEU A 87 -8.26 -8.82 9.23
CA LEU A 87 -7.08 -9.53 9.73
C LEU A 87 -7.44 -10.49 10.87
N ARG A 88 -8.28 -10.04 11.80
CA ARG A 88 -8.77 -10.90 12.91
C ARG A 88 -9.65 -12.04 12.43
N THR A 89 -10.53 -11.78 11.46
CA THR A 89 -11.43 -12.81 10.91
C THR A 89 -10.66 -13.92 10.17
N LEU A 90 -9.57 -13.55 9.52
CA LEU A 90 -8.68 -14.48 8.82
C LEU A 90 -7.63 -15.11 9.75
N ASP A 91 -7.59 -14.74 11.02
CA ASP A 91 -6.60 -15.21 12.01
C ASP A 91 -5.15 -15.04 11.51
N LEU A 92 -4.86 -13.87 10.93
CA LEU A 92 -3.53 -13.60 10.39
C LEU A 92 -2.48 -13.44 11.49
N ALA A 93 -1.32 -14.03 11.28
CA ALA A 93 -0.19 -14.02 12.20
C ALA A 93 0.84 -12.93 11.81
N ASN A 94 0.37 -11.77 11.33
CA ASN A 94 1.23 -10.65 11.02
C ASN A 94 1.85 -10.07 12.30
N ASP A 95 3.15 -9.75 12.22
CA ASP A 95 3.91 -9.16 13.35
C ASP A 95 3.67 -7.66 13.45
N ASP A 96 3.38 -7.00 12.33
CA ASP A 96 3.16 -5.57 12.29
C ASP A 96 2.10 -5.18 11.25
N PHE A 97 1.44 -4.06 11.52
CA PHE A 97 0.53 -3.38 10.62
C PHE A 97 0.98 -1.94 10.47
N ILE A 98 1.51 -1.58 9.29
CA ILE A 98 2.01 -0.23 9.02
C ILE A 98 0.95 0.61 8.33
N ARG A 99 0.81 1.85 8.76
CA ARG A 99 0.01 2.86 8.07
C ARG A 99 0.96 3.91 7.50
N THR A 100 0.74 4.33 6.27
CA THR A 100 1.61 5.37 5.68
C THR A 100 1.47 6.73 6.36
N THR A 101 0.41 6.93 7.14
CA THR A 101 0.18 8.10 8.01
C THR A 101 0.76 7.95 9.42
N ASP A 102 1.35 6.79 9.78
CA ASP A 102 2.04 6.64 11.06
C ASP A 102 3.28 7.55 11.12
N GLU A 103 3.47 8.21 12.25
CA GLU A 103 4.67 9.06 12.48
C GLU A 103 5.98 8.29 12.26
N ARG A 104 6.03 7.01 12.66
CA ARG A 104 7.20 6.16 12.46
C ARG A 104 7.52 5.95 10.98
N HIS A 105 6.49 5.80 10.13
CA HIS A 105 6.64 5.67 8.68
C HIS A 105 7.10 7.00 8.06
N GLU A 106 6.40 8.10 8.35
CA GLU A 106 6.76 9.42 7.84
C GLU A 106 8.20 9.82 8.21
N ARG A 107 8.62 9.55 9.44
CA ARG A 107 9.98 9.84 9.89
C ARG A 107 11.01 9.03 9.10
N ALA A 108 10.76 7.74 8.88
CA ALA A 108 11.65 6.89 8.12
C ALA A 108 11.76 7.33 6.64
N VAL A 109 10.63 7.67 6.01
CA VAL A 109 10.60 8.18 4.64
C VAL A 109 11.36 9.50 4.52
N LYS A 110 11.11 10.46 5.42
CA LYS A 110 11.83 11.75 5.45
C LYS A 110 13.33 11.56 5.60
N LEU A 111 13.76 10.68 6.51
CA LEU A 111 15.18 10.37 6.71
C LEU A 111 15.81 9.78 5.43
N PHE A 112 15.15 8.81 4.82
CA PHE A 112 15.63 8.14 3.62
C PHE A 112 15.73 9.11 2.42
N LEU A 113 14.69 9.93 2.19
CA LEU A 113 14.69 10.92 1.11
C LEU A 113 15.76 11.99 1.30
N ASN A 114 15.97 12.49 2.52
CA ASN A 114 17.05 13.43 2.81
C ASN A 114 18.43 12.81 2.54
N LEU A 115 18.64 11.56 2.92
CA LEU A 115 19.89 10.85 2.62
C LEU A 115 20.15 10.74 1.11
N LEU A 116 19.12 10.48 0.32
CA LEU A 116 19.23 10.40 -1.14
C LEU A 116 19.50 11.77 -1.75
N LEU A 117 18.84 12.81 -1.25
CA LEU A 117 19.06 14.20 -1.68
C LEU A 117 20.50 14.65 -1.39
N ASP A 118 20.98 14.43 -0.15
CA ASP A 118 22.33 14.80 0.27
C ASP A 118 23.42 14.08 -0.54
N ARG A 119 23.11 12.87 -1.03
CA ARG A 119 24.02 12.09 -1.89
C ARG A 119 23.85 12.39 -3.38
N GLY A 120 22.95 13.29 -3.77
CA GLY A 120 22.71 13.67 -5.16
C GLY A 120 21.99 12.62 -6.02
N PHE A 121 21.38 11.60 -5.40
CA PHE A 121 20.59 10.59 -6.14
C PHE A 121 19.22 11.09 -6.58
N ILE A 122 18.68 12.09 -5.90
CA ILE A 122 17.44 12.76 -6.26
C ILE A 122 17.63 14.27 -6.30
N TYR A 123 16.82 14.93 -7.08
CA TYR A 123 16.80 16.38 -7.20
C TYR A 123 15.36 16.87 -7.42
N LYS A 124 15.11 18.15 -7.12
CA LYS A 124 13.82 18.78 -7.43
C LYS A 124 13.79 19.16 -8.90
N GLY A 125 12.81 18.63 -9.62
CA GLY A 125 12.56 18.93 -11.03
C GLY A 125 11.11 19.30 -11.27
N GLU A 126 10.80 19.70 -12.49
CA GLU A 126 9.44 19.95 -12.97
C GLU A 126 9.13 18.94 -14.07
N TYR A 127 7.91 18.43 -14.05
CA TYR A 127 7.38 17.55 -15.08
C TYR A 127 5.99 18.03 -15.47
N GLU A 128 5.77 18.25 -16.76
CA GLU A 128 4.50 18.71 -17.31
C GLU A 128 3.91 17.62 -18.20
N GLY A 129 2.62 17.30 -18.01
CA GLY A 129 1.94 16.27 -18.79
C GLY A 129 0.51 16.05 -18.32
N PHE A 130 -0.23 15.21 -19.05
CA PHE A 130 -1.58 14.80 -18.67
C PHE A 130 -1.53 13.78 -17.54
N TYR A 131 -2.07 14.12 -16.39
CA TYR A 131 -2.10 13.24 -15.22
C TYR A 131 -3.47 12.57 -15.08
N CYS A 132 -3.48 11.22 -15.06
CA CYS A 132 -4.68 10.45 -14.78
C CYS A 132 -4.80 10.14 -13.29
N VAL A 133 -5.84 10.65 -12.64
CA VAL A 133 -6.11 10.37 -11.22
C VAL A 133 -6.54 8.92 -10.99
N GLY A 134 -7.23 8.31 -11.96
CA GLY A 134 -7.65 6.91 -11.87
C GLY A 134 -6.48 5.93 -11.88
N CYS A 135 -5.48 6.17 -12.75
CA CYS A 135 -4.25 5.35 -12.82
C CYS A 135 -3.14 5.85 -11.89
N GLU A 136 -3.25 7.08 -11.37
CA GLU A 136 -2.22 7.77 -10.57
C GLU A 136 -0.87 7.89 -11.29
N GLU A 137 -0.93 8.17 -12.60
CA GLU A 137 0.25 8.31 -13.46
C GLU A 137 0.08 9.38 -14.54
N TYR A 138 1.21 9.87 -15.03
CA TYR A 138 1.23 10.71 -16.22
C TYR A 138 1.07 9.87 -17.49
N LYS A 139 0.21 10.34 -18.40
CA LYS A 139 -0.07 9.66 -19.66
C LYS A 139 0.72 10.27 -20.80
N THR A 140 1.29 9.40 -21.66
CA THR A 140 1.91 9.83 -22.90
C THR A 140 0.85 10.12 -23.97
N PRO A 141 1.17 10.90 -25.02
CA PRO A 141 0.24 11.12 -26.15
C PRO A 141 -0.24 9.79 -26.81
N ALA A 142 0.60 8.75 -26.77
CA ALA A 142 0.24 7.43 -27.30
C ALA A 142 -0.79 6.71 -26.43
N ASP A 143 -0.74 6.90 -25.10
CA ASP A 143 -1.71 6.33 -24.16
C ASP A 143 -3.06 7.02 -24.30
N LEU A 144 -3.07 8.34 -24.52
CA LEU A 144 -4.28 9.13 -24.76
C LEU A 144 -4.96 8.77 -26.09
N ALA A 145 -4.17 8.44 -27.12
CA ALA A 145 -4.71 8.04 -28.42
C ALA A 145 -5.38 6.65 -28.42
N ARG A 146 -5.05 5.79 -27.45
CA ARG A 146 -5.66 4.44 -27.27
C ARG A 146 -6.93 4.46 -26.42
N GLY A 147 -7.19 5.52 -25.71
CA GLY A 147 -8.19 5.58 -24.64
C GLY A 147 -9.58 6.06 -25.06
N VAL A 148 -9.96 5.94 -26.33
CA VAL A 148 -11.36 6.11 -26.72
C VAL A 148 -12.00 4.74 -26.73
N ASP A 149 -12.38 4.24 -25.55
CA ASP A 149 -13.27 3.10 -25.46
C ASP A 149 -14.68 3.53 -25.92
N GLU A 150 -15.22 2.88 -26.93
CA GLU A 150 -16.53 3.22 -27.52
C GLU A 150 -17.70 3.12 -26.53
N PHE A 151 -17.45 2.61 -25.32
CA PHE A 151 -18.49 2.34 -24.32
C PHE A 151 -18.59 3.38 -23.17
N ASP A 152 -17.58 4.22 -22.92
CA ASP A 152 -17.67 5.24 -21.88
C ASP A 152 -16.90 6.52 -22.25
N SER A 153 -17.63 7.49 -22.79
CA SER A 153 -17.09 8.80 -23.18
C SER A 153 -16.65 9.69 -22.00
N GLN A 154 -16.60 9.16 -20.77
CA GLN A 154 -16.18 9.87 -19.56
C GLN A 154 -14.99 9.25 -18.81
N GLN A 155 -14.50 8.09 -19.19
CA GLN A 155 -13.30 7.50 -18.62
C GLN A 155 -12.16 7.49 -19.62
N VAL A 156 -11.45 8.59 -19.70
CA VAL A 156 -10.15 8.66 -20.35
C VAL A 156 -9.10 8.20 -19.35
N CYS A 157 -8.92 6.91 -19.29
CA CYS A 157 -7.74 6.21 -18.76
C CYS A 157 -7.67 4.87 -19.44
#